data_74770c0ce82d06cc44054553ba6faa54
#
_entry.id   74770c0ce82d06cc44054553ba6faa54
#
_cell.length_a   1.000
_cell.length_b   1.000
_cell.length_c   1.000
_cell.angle_alpha   90.00
_cell.angle_beta   90.00
_cell.angle_gamma   90.00
#
_symmetry.space_group_name_H-M   'P 1'
#
loop_
_entity.id
_entity.type
_entity.pdbx_description
1 polymer ?
#
loop_
_entity_poly.entity_id
_entity_poly.type
_entity_poly.pdbx_seq_one_letter_code
_entity_poly.pdbx_strand_id
1 'polypeptide(L)'
;MQRLLYISTARTLLDQTEIDTLLRLSRRNNAAAGVTGLLVVGGRRFMQALEGPIDAVEAVYDRICRDTRHFAVVMLTRQPIEQRMFDGWAMGYRAGPDPTGTALPEVVESLTATIDDPTLRAYFTGFADVHASS
;
A
#
# COMPACT_ATOMS: atom_id res chain seq x y z
N MET A 1 14.55 -7.40 -9.36
CA MET A 1 13.47 -6.56 -8.81
C MET A 1 13.52 -6.54 -7.29
N GLN A 2 12.85 -5.58 -6.70
CA GLN A 2 12.81 -5.38 -5.25
C GLN A 2 11.36 -5.20 -4.81
N ARG A 3 11.05 -5.70 -3.62
CA ARG A 3 9.81 -5.40 -2.91
C ARG A 3 10.15 -4.61 -1.65
N LEU A 4 9.39 -3.54 -1.42
CA LEU A 4 9.53 -2.69 -0.25
C LEU A 4 8.16 -2.54 0.39
N LEU A 5 8.09 -2.64 1.71
CA LEU A 5 6.86 -2.45 2.49
C LEU A 5 7.11 -1.34 3.51
N TYR A 6 6.21 -0.37 3.58
CA TYR A 6 6.29 0.69 4.57
C TYR A 6 4.91 1.03 5.14
N ILE A 7 4.93 1.72 6.27
CA ILE A 7 3.75 2.35 6.87
C ILE A 7 4.00 3.84 7.03
N SER A 8 2.93 4.60 7.03
CA SER A 8 2.98 6.04 7.30
C SER A 8 1.65 6.53 7.88
N THR A 9 1.62 7.80 8.30
CA THR A 9 0.43 8.42 8.87
C THR A 9 0.11 9.69 8.11
N ALA A 10 -1.13 9.86 7.66
CA ALA A 10 -1.57 11.10 7.06
C ALA A 10 -1.66 12.20 8.13
N ARG A 11 -1.29 13.43 7.80
CA ARG A 11 -1.36 14.56 8.75
C ARG A 11 -2.80 14.90 9.12
N THR A 12 -3.72 14.71 8.17
CA THR A 12 -5.14 14.91 8.39
C THR A 12 -5.90 13.70 7.87
N LEU A 13 -7.12 13.51 8.37
CA LEU A 13 -8.00 12.47 7.83
C LEU A 13 -8.40 12.87 6.41
N LEU A 14 -8.09 12.01 5.44
CA LEU A 14 -8.41 12.24 4.04
C LEU A 14 -9.85 11.80 3.76
N ASP A 15 -10.59 12.62 3.01
CA ASP A 15 -11.90 12.22 2.52
C ASP A 15 -11.75 11.32 1.27
N GLN A 16 -12.84 10.75 0.82
CA GLN A 16 -12.82 9.82 -0.32
C GLN A 16 -12.31 10.49 -1.59
N THR A 17 -12.65 11.75 -1.82
CA THR A 17 -12.20 12.50 -2.99
C THR A 17 -10.68 12.69 -2.98
N GLU A 18 -10.12 13.03 -1.82
CA GLU A 18 -8.67 13.19 -1.66
C GLU A 18 -7.93 11.86 -1.88
N ILE A 19 -8.48 10.77 -1.35
CA ILE A 19 -7.92 9.42 -1.54
C ILE A 19 -7.97 9.02 -3.02
N ASP A 20 -9.09 9.26 -3.69
CA ASP A 20 -9.24 8.94 -5.12
C ASP A 20 -8.23 9.71 -5.98
N THR A 21 -8.00 10.98 -5.66
CA THR A 21 -7.02 11.81 -6.36
C THR A 21 -5.61 11.28 -6.15
N LEU A 22 -5.27 10.96 -4.91
CA LEU A 22 -3.97 10.40 -4.54
C LEU A 22 -3.70 9.09 -5.29
N LEU A 23 -4.67 8.20 -5.33
CA LEU A 23 -4.55 6.91 -6.00
C LEU A 23 -4.40 7.06 -7.52
N ARG A 24 -5.16 7.96 -8.13
CA ARG A 24 -5.06 8.20 -9.57
C ARG A 24 -3.67 8.67 -9.95
N LEU A 25 -3.10 9.61 -9.20
CA LEU A 25 -1.74 10.09 -9.43
C LEU A 25 -0.71 8.99 -9.20
N SER A 26 -0.87 8.22 -8.12
CA SER A 26 0.04 7.13 -7.79
C SER A 26 0.02 6.04 -8.86
N ARG A 27 -1.17 5.65 -9.33
CA ARG A 27 -1.31 4.66 -10.40
C ARG A 27 -0.63 5.10 -11.68
N ARG A 28 -0.82 6.35 -12.07
CA ARG A 28 -0.18 6.89 -13.28
C ARG A 28 1.34 6.91 -13.14
N ASN A 29 1.86 7.41 -12.02
CA ASN A 29 3.29 7.52 -11.79
C ASN A 29 3.95 6.14 -11.66
N ASN A 30 3.31 5.22 -10.94
CA ASN A 30 3.82 3.87 -10.76
C ASN A 30 3.81 3.08 -12.06
N ALA A 31 2.75 3.18 -12.86
CA ALA A 31 2.69 2.51 -14.15
C ALA A 31 3.80 3.01 -15.08
N ALA A 32 4.06 4.30 -15.11
CA ALA A 32 5.13 4.88 -15.93
C ALA A 32 6.52 4.42 -15.48
N ALA A 33 6.69 4.15 -14.19
CA ALA A 33 7.97 3.68 -13.62
C ALA A 33 8.12 2.15 -13.63
N GLY A 34 7.08 1.41 -14.02
CA GLY A 34 7.09 -0.05 -13.96
C GLY A 34 6.95 -0.59 -12.55
N VAL A 35 6.31 0.16 -11.64
CA VAL A 35 6.09 -0.23 -10.26
C VAL A 35 4.65 -0.69 -10.08
N THR A 36 4.49 -1.82 -9.40
CA THR A 36 3.18 -2.36 -9.01
C THR A 36 3.12 -2.44 -7.48
N GLY A 37 1.93 -2.59 -6.91
CA GLY A 37 1.81 -2.70 -5.48
C GLY A 37 0.38 -2.63 -4.97
N LEU A 38 0.26 -2.63 -3.66
CA LEU A 38 -1.00 -2.56 -2.95
C LEU A 38 -0.91 -1.52 -1.84
N LEU A 39 -1.87 -0.60 -1.83
CA LEU A 39 -2.05 0.36 -0.75
C LEU A 39 -3.30 0.00 0.04
N VAL A 40 -3.17 -0.09 1.36
CA VAL A 40 -4.30 -0.27 2.28
C VAL A 40 -4.35 0.93 3.21
N VAL A 41 -5.53 1.51 3.35
CA VAL A 41 -5.77 2.69 4.19
C VAL A 41 -6.71 2.30 5.32
N GLY A 42 -6.31 2.59 6.55
CA GLY A 42 -7.15 2.44 7.75
C GLY A 42 -7.09 3.74 8.54
N GLY A 43 -8.18 4.52 8.54
CA GLY A 43 -8.18 5.84 9.18
C GLY A 43 -7.13 6.76 8.59
N ARG A 44 -6.20 7.22 9.42
CA ARG A 44 -5.08 8.07 9.00
C ARG A 44 -3.82 7.27 8.65
N ARG A 45 -3.85 5.95 8.78
CA ARG A 45 -2.68 5.09 8.57
C ARG A 45 -2.69 4.50 7.18
N PHE A 46 -1.49 4.43 6.60
CA PHE A 46 -1.25 3.79 5.31
C PHE A 46 -0.28 2.64 5.47
N MET A 47 -0.52 1.55 4.75
CA MET A 47 0.45 0.49 4.54
C MET A 47 0.53 0.21 3.05
N GLN A 48 1.74 0.23 2.49
CA GLN A 48 1.93 0.06 1.06
C GLN A 48 3.08 -0.86 0.75
N ALA A 49 2.84 -1.79 -0.17
CA ALA A 49 3.88 -2.59 -0.80
C ALA A 49 4.16 -2.04 -2.18
N LEU A 50 5.44 -1.94 -2.54
CA LEU A 50 5.91 -1.51 -3.86
C LEU A 50 6.79 -2.59 -4.44
N GLU A 51 6.59 -2.93 -5.72
CA GLU A 51 7.38 -3.95 -6.42
C GLU A 51 7.80 -3.45 -7.78
N GLY A 52 9.02 -3.74 -8.17
CA GLY A 52 9.50 -3.40 -9.50
C GLY A 52 11.02 -3.35 -9.57
N PRO A 53 11.56 -2.74 -10.63
CA PRO A 53 13.01 -2.52 -10.75
C PRO A 53 13.53 -1.75 -9.53
N ILE A 54 14.70 -2.13 -9.03
CA ILE A 54 15.24 -1.59 -7.77
C ILE A 54 15.28 -0.06 -7.81
N ASP A 55 15.84 0.53 -8.86
CA ASP A 55 15.97 1.98 -8.98
C ASP A 55 14.60 2.68 -9.00
N ALA A 56 13.63 2.08 -9.67
CA ALA A 56 12.28 2.64 -9.76
C ALA A 56 11.57 2.61 -8.42
N VAL A 57 11.64 1.49 -7.70
CA VAL A 57 11.04 1.34 -6.36
C VAL A 57 11.67 2.35 -5.39
N GLU A 58 12.99 2.46 -5.40
CA GLU A 58 13.69 3.41 -4.52
C GLU A 58 13.34 4.86 -4.84
N ALA A 59 13.21 5.22 -6.12
CA ALA A 59 12.83 6.57 -6.52
C ALA A 59 11.38 6.91 -6.08
N VAL A 60 10.46 5.95 -6.20
CA VAL A 60 9.09 6.12 -5.73
C VAL A 60 9.07 6.30 -4.21
N TYR A 61 9.80 5.47 -3.48
CA TYR A 61 9.88 5.55 -2.03
C TYR A 61 10.48 6.88 -1.55
N ASP A 62 11.54 7.35 -2.19
CA ASP A 62 12.15 8.65 -1.86
C ASP A 62 11.14 9.79 -2.04
N ARG A 63 10.35 9.75 -3.10
CA ARG A 63 9.31 10.76 -3.34
C ARG A 63 8.25 10.71 -2.24
N ILE A 64 7.85 9.51 -1.82
CA ILE A 64 6.90 9.30 -0.73
C ILE A 64 7.45 9.91 0.56
N CYS A 65 8.71 9.67 0.89
CA CYS A 65 9.35 10.20 2.10
C CYS A 65 9.40 11.73 2.12
N ARG A 66 9.46 12.38 0.96
CA ARG A 66 9.48 13.83 0.84
C ARG A 66 8.10 14.46 0.81
N ASP A 67 7.06 13.68 0.67
CA ASP A 67 5.69 14.18 0.60
C ASP A 67 5.23 14.62 2.00
N THR A 68 4.94 15.92 2.13
CA THR A 68 4.58 16.52 3.41
C THR A 68 3.14 16.22 3.86
N ARG A 69 2.34 15.54 3.03
CA ARG A 69 0.96 15.18 3.39
C ARG A 69 0.90 14.06 4.44
N HIS A 70 2.03 13.39 4.69
CA HIS A 70 2.14 12.35 5.68
C HIS A 70 3.44 12.48 6.47
N PHE A 71 3.56 11.69 7.54
CA PHE A 71 4.73 11.66 8.41
C PHE A 71 4.90 10.27 8.99
N ALA A 72 5.97 10.07 9.77
CA ALA A 72 6.27 8.79 10.40
C ALA A 72 6.33 7.65 9.39
N VAL A 73 7.00 7.90 8.25
CA VAL A 73 7.23 6.87 7.24
C VAL A 73 8.27 5.89 7.78
N VAL A 74 7.86 4.63 7.93
CA VAL A 74 8.73 3.58 8.47
C VAL A 74 8.78 2.42 7.48
N MET A 75 9.98 2.11 7.00
CA MET A 75 10.20 0.94 6.15
C MET A 75 10.17 -0.31 7.03
N LEU A 76 9.27 -1.24 6.72
CA LEU A 76 9.12 -2.50 7.45
C LEU A 76 9.98 -3.60 6.84
N THR A 77 9.98 -3.73 5.53
CA THR A 77 10.77 -4.73 4.83
C THR A 77 11.31 -4.17 3.51
N ARG A 78 12.45 -4.71 3.10
CA ARG A 78 13.05 -4.47 1.79
C ARG A 78 13.78 -5.75 1.40
N GLN A 79 13.38 -6.34 0.26
CA GLN A 79 13.95 -7.61 -0.15
C GLN A 79 14.00 -7.73 -1.65
N PRO A 80 15.03 -8.44 -2.19
CA PRO A 80 15.04 -8.79 -3.61
C PRO A 80 13.91 -9.79 -3.90
N ILE A 81 13.33 -9.69 -5.08
CA ILE A 81 12.29 -10.62 -5.53
C ILE A 81 12.55 -11.01 -6.97
N GLU A 82 12.10 -12.19 -7.35
CA GLU A 82 12.18 -12.68 -8.74
C GLU A 82 10.87 -12.49 -9.47
N GLN A 83 9.75 -12.53 -8.73
CA GLN A 83 8.40 -12.41 -9.28
C GLN A 83 7.58 -11.43 -8.46
N ARG A 84 6.66 -10.75 -9.16
CA ARG A 84 5.74 -9.81 -8.51
C ARG A 84 4.58 -10.55 -7.87
N MET A 85 4.16 -10.13 -6.66
CA MET A 85 2.92 -10.57 -6.03
C MET A 85 1.73 -9.77 -6.50
N PHE A 86 1.97 -8.51 -6.91
CA PHE A 86 0.93 -7.58 -7.30
C PHE A 86 1.01 -7.26 -8.81
N ASP A 87 1.34 -8.27 -9.60
CA ASP A 87 1.46 -8.13 -11.05
C ASP A 87 0.10 -7.71 -11.64
N GLY A 88 0.15 -6.71 -12.52
CA GLY A 88 -1.05 -6.12 -13.08
C GLY A 88 -1.69 -5.02 -12.23
N TRP A 89 -1.19 -4.77 -11.01
CA TRP A 89 -1.71 -3.73 -10.12
C TRP A 89 -0.74 -2.55 -10.08
N ALA A 90 -1.04 -1.46 -10.77
CA ALA A 90 -0.26 -0.22 -10.63
C ALA A 90 -0.39 0.34 -9.21
N MET A 91 -1.56 0.18 -8.60
CA MET A 91 -1.81 0.44 -7.19
C MET A 91 -3.19 -0.10 -6.82
N GLY A 92 -3.22 -1.18 -6.04
CA GLY A 92 -4.45 -1.63 -5.41
C GLY A 92 -4.78 -0.71 -4.24
N TYR A 93 -6.06 -0.59 -3.93
CA TYR A 93 -6.51 0.25 -2.83
C TYR A 93 -7.67 -0.40 -2.10
N ARG A 94 -7.61 -0.34 -0.77
CA ARG A 94 -8.78 -0.64 0.07
C ARG A 94 -8.75 0.27 1.29
N ALA A 95 -9.88 0.90 1.54
CA ALA A 95 -10.16 1.58 2.80
C ALA A 95 -11.42 0.91 3.37
N GLY A 96 -11.41 0.63 4.62
CA GLY A 96 -12.52 -0.07 5.21
C GLY A 96 -13.59 0.83 5.79
N PRO A 97 -14.84 0.36 5.82
CA PRO A 97 -15.32 -0.82 5.13
C PRO A 97 -15.48 -0.60 3.63
N ASP A 98 -15.56 -1.66 2.85
CA ASP A 98 -15.79 -1.52 1.41
C ASP A 98 -17.25 -1.14 1.13
N PRO A 99 -17.60 -0.83 -0.16
CA PRO A 99 -18.97 -0.40 -0.51
C PRO A 99 -20.06 -1.44 -0.21
N THR A 100 -19.69 -2.71 -0.02
CA THR A 100 -20.66 -3.76 0.34
C THR A 100 -20.87 -3.88 1.85
N GLY A 101 -20.15 -3.07 2.64
CA GLY A 101 -20.21 -3.12 4.09
C GLY A 101 -19.29 -4.17 4.71
N THR A 102 -18.46 -4.84 3.93
CA THR A 102 -17.50 -5.81 4.46
C THR A 102 -16.42 -5.10 5.27
N ALA A 103 -16.10 -5.61 6.44
CA ALA A 103 -15.09 -5.01 7.31
C ALA A 103 -13.69 -5.08 6.69
N LEU A 104 -12.85 -4.10 7.01
CA LEU A 104 -11.49 -4.01 6.46
C LEU A 104 -10.67 -5.30 6.64
N PRO A 105 -10.67 -5.98 7.81
CA PRO A 105 -9.91 -7.22 7.95
C PRO A 105 -10.32 -8.29 6.95
N GLU A 106 -11.60 -8.45 6.69
CA GLU A 106 -12.11 -9.44 5.73
C GLU A 106 -11.72 -9.09 4.30
N VAL A 107 -11.79 -7.81 3.95
CA VAL A 107 -11.38 -7.33 2.62
C VAL A 107 -9.90 -7.59 2.39
N VAL A 108 -9.06 -7.24 3.35
CA VAL A 108 -7.61 -7.43 3.25
C VAL A 108 -7.25 -8.91 3.22
N GLU A 109 -7.89 -9.74 4.02
CA GLU A 109 -7.68 -11.19 3.99
C GLU A 109 -7.98 -11.76 2.60
N SER A 110 -9.09 -11.35 2.01
CA SER A 110 -9.47 -11.79 0.66
C SER A 110 -8.46 -11.34 -0.39
N LEU A 111 -8.01 -10.06 -0.33
CA LEU A 111 -7.04 -9.52 -1.27
C LEU A 111 -5.68 -10.20 -1.17
N THR A 112 -5.27 -10.57 0.04
CA THR A 112 -3.95 -11.13 0.31
C THR A 112 -3.92 -12.65 0.33
N ALA A 113 -5.06 -13.30 0.08
CA ALA A 113 -5.17 -14.76 0.14
C ALA A 113 -4.22 -15.46 -0.85
N THR A 114 -3.88 -14.81 -1.96
CA THR A 114 -2.98 -15.35 -2.98
C THR A 114 -1.51 -15.01 -2.77
N ILE A 115 -1.20 -14.26 -1.71
CA ILE A 115 0.20 -13.90 -1.41
C ILE A 115 0.91 -15.12 -0.82
N ASP A 116 1.98 -15.56 -1.49
CA ASP A 116 2.76 -16.72 -1.07
C ASP A 116 3.73 -16.42 0.07
N ASP A 117 4.05 -15.15 0.31
CA ASP A 117 4.95 -14.74 1.40
C ASP A 117 4.15 -14.59 2.69
N PRO A 118 4.30 -15.51 3.68
CA PRO A 118 3.53 -15.44 4.92
C PRO A 118 3.82 -14.18 5.74
N THR A 119 5.05 -13.69 5.71
CA THR A 119 5.43 -12.48 6.45
C THR A 119 4.72 -11.25 5.86
N LEU A 120 4.75 -11.10 4.54
CA LEU A 120 4.06 -10.01 3.85
C LEU A 120 2.57 -10.04 4.12
N ARG A 121 1.96 -11.23 4.01
CA ARG A 121 0.53 -11.42 4.28
C ARG A 121 0.18 -11.04 5.72
N ALA A 122 1.00 -11.45 6.69
CA ALA A 122 0.79 -11.15 8.10
C ALA A 122 0.86 -9.66 8.40
N TYR A 123 1.73 -8.91 7.74
CA TYR A 123 1.77 -7.46 7.88
C TYR A 123 0.44 -6.83 7.45
N PHE A 124 -0.09 -7.21 6.30
CA PHE A 124 -1.35 -6.65 5.81
C PHE A 124 -2.53 -7.05 6.70
N THR A 125 -2.65 -8.31 7.08
CA THR A 125 -3.77 -8.75 7.93
C THR A 125 -3.69 -8.14 9.32
N GLY A 126 -2.49 -8.04 9.89
CA GLY A 126 -2.28 -7.39 11.19
C GLY A 126 -2.61 -5.90 11.16
N PHE A 127 -2.20 -5.20 10.11
CA PHE A 127 -2.56 -3.80 9.91
C PHE A 127 -4.07 -3.61 9.86
N ALA A 128 -4.76 -4.44 9.09
CA ALA A 128 -6.21 -4.37 8.97
C ALA A 128 -6.91 -4.60 10.30
N ASP A 129 -6.45 -5.57 11.10
CA ASP A 129 -7.01 -5.87 12.42
C ASP A 129 -6.85 -4.70 13.38
N VAL A 130 -5.66 -4.07 13.38
CA VAL A 130 -5.37 -2.94 14.26
C VAL A 130 -6.19 -1.70 13.89
N HIS A 131 -6.44 -1.46 12.61
CA HIS A 131 -7.07 -0.24 12.11
C HIS A 131 -8.50 -0.44 11.64
N ALA A 132 -9.12 -1.57 11.92
CA ALA A 132 -10.48 -1.90 11.46
C ALA A 132 -11.53 -0.90 11.94
N SER A 133 -11.32 -0.28 13.09
CA SER A 133 -12.26 0.67 13.69
C SER A 133 -11.83 2.14 13.55
N SER A 134 -10.81 2.39 12.78
CA SER A 134 -10.22 3.73 12.61
C SER A 134 -10.95 4.56 11.58
#